data_7786e00f425031c0e9f529c26a03ef03
#
_entry.id   7786e00f425031c0e9f529c26a03ef03
#
_cell.length_a   1.000
_cell.length_b   1.000
_cell.length_c   1.000
_cell.angle_alpha   90.00
_cell.angle_beta   90.00
_cell.angle_gamma   90.00
#
_symmetry.space_group_name_H-M   'P 1'
#
loop_
_entity.id
_entity.type
_entity.pdbx_description
1 polymer ?
#
loop_
_entity_poly.entity_id
_entity_poly.type
_entity_poly.pdbx_seq_one_letter_code
_entity_poly.pdbx_strand_id
1 'polypeptide(L)'
;VVLTTFFNFNTKSMTFDPNGVGIANGNLFGFPVTEANADIVIIPVPWDATASYGKGTSDGPEAILTASTQLDFYHPKLENAYQTAVFMTPVSSEWKTINTKLCIEAISYIDFLENGGKLEENIDFQQTVAMISEAQHAMRENLRNRSKELLNQGKIVGVLGGEHSTPLGLMQAIDDLGQSFGILQIDAHADLRDAYEGFEQSHASIMFNALKNLKNLSRLVQVGIRDIAQSEVDLINSSNGKVRTFFDWELKEGSYTGKTWAQQVDEIIEQLPQNVYVSFDIDGLSPELCPNTGTPVAGGFKLEEINYLLFKLAESGRKIVGFDLNEVAPGSDDDWDANVGARALWNLICSVEKNRRLLLNLC
;
A
#
# COMPACT_ATOMS: atom_id res chain seq x y z
N VAL A 1 -23.34 -40.99 40.59
CA VAL A 1 -22.04 -41.10 39.94
C VAL A 1 -22.20 -40.50 38.55
N VAL A 2 -21.80 -39.24 38.39
CA VAL A 2 -21.83 -38.55 37.10
C VAL A 2 -20.43 -38.71 36.50
N LEU A 3 -20.36 -39.45 35.41
CA LEU A 3 -19.14 -39.57 34.59
C LEU A 3 -18.97 -38.31 33.76
N THR A 4 -18.02 -37.46 34.16
CA THR A 4 -17.55 -36.30 33.34
C THR A 4 -16.50 -36.81 32.36
N THR A 5 -16.92 -36.98 31.12
CA THR A 5 -16.00 -37.32 30.01
C THR A 5 -15.22 -36.06 29.62
N PHE A 6 -13.97 -35.96 30.02
CA PHE A 6 -13.05 -34.96 29.49
C PHE A 6 -12.73 -35.28 28.05
N PHE A 7 -13.23 -34.50 27.10
CA PHE A 7 -12.73 -34.48 25.74
C PHE A 7 -11.35 -33.78 25.74
N ASN A 8 -10.31 -34.58 25.68
CA ASN A 8 -8.99 -34.10 25.37
C ASN A 8 -8.98 -33.71 23.87
N PHE A 9 -9.15 -32.42 23.56
CA PHE A 9 -8.78 -31.89 22.27
C PHE A 9 -7.24 -31.92 22.16
N ASN A 10 -6.73 -33.00 21.59
CA ASN A 10 -5.37 -33.06 21.08
C ASN A 10 -5.30 -32.02 19.94
N THR A 11 -4.82 -30.81 20.23
CA THR A 11 -4.40 -29.84 19.22
C THR A 11 -3.15 -30.43 18.53
N LYS A 12 -3.36 -31.29 17.54
CA LYS A 12 -2.34 -31.50 16.52
C LYS A 12 -2.02 -30.10 15.99
N SER A 13 -0.78 -29.64 16.13
CA SER A 13 -0.29 -28.52 15.38
C SER A 13 -0.54 -28.88 13.91
N MET A 14 -1.51 -28.23 13.27
CA MET A 14 -1.73 -28.44 11.84
C MET A 14 -0.46 -27.92 11.16
N THR A 15 0.35 -28.82 10.67
CA THR A 15 1.47 -28.47 9.79
C THR A 15 0.84 -27.89 8.52
N PHE A 16 1.19 -26.63 8.19
CA PHE A 16 0.75 -25.98 6.97
C PHE A 16 1.22 -26.80 5.76
N ASP A 17 0.28 -27.21 4.91
CA ASP A 17 0.58 -27.88 3.65
C ASP A 17 0.43 -26.87 2.49
N PRO A 18 1.53 -26.43 1.86
CA PRO A 18 1.48 -25.46 0.77
C PRO A 18 0.80 -25.98 -0.50
N ASN A 19 0.53 -27.29 -0.59
CA ASN A 19 -0.15 -27.93 -1.71
C ASN A 19 -1.62 -28.28 -1.36
N GLY A 20 -2.03 -27.97 -0.14
CA GLY A 20 -3.37 -28.24 0.37
C GLY A 20 -4.39 -27.17 -0.04
N VAL A 21 -5.63 -27.37 0.41
CA VAL A 21 -6.69 -26.40 0.23
C VAL A 21 -6.41 -25.17 1.12
N GLY A 22 -6.60 -23.97 0.59
CA GLY A 22 -6.47 -22.72 1.34
C GLY A 22 -7.37 -22.69 2.58
N ILE A 23 -6.81 -22.27 3.71
CA ILE A 23 -7.50 -22.26 5.01
C ILE A 23 -7.85 -20.82 5.40
N ALA A 24 -9.13 -20.52 5.52
CA ALA A 24 -9.59 -19.22 6.03
C ALA A 24 -9.48 -19.21 7.57
N ASN A 25 -8.29 -18.90 8.09
CA ASN A 25 -7.99 -18.84 9.53
C ASN A 25 -7.91 -17.40 10.06
N GLY A 26 -8.28 -16.39 9.24
CA GLY A 26 -8.21 -14.97 9.58
C GLY A 26 -6.84 -14.33 9.34
N ASN A 27 -5.87 -15.07 8.81
CA ASN A 27 -4.57 -14.53 8.41
C ASN A 27 -4.37 -14.64 6.88
N LEU A 28 -3.53 -13.77 6.33
CA LEU A 28 -3.14 -13.81 4.91
C LEU A 28 -2.63 -15.21 4.54
N PHE A 29 -3.04 -15.67 3.35
CA PHE A 29 -2.62 -16.94 2.77
C PHE A 29 -3.00 -18.18 3.58
N GLY A 30 -3.77 -18.04 4.68
CA GLY A 30 -4.05 -19.12 5.62
C GLY A 30 -2.81 -19.57 6.42
N PHE A 31 -1.76 -18.76 6.48
CA PHE A 31 -0.53 -19.13 7.20
C PHE A 31 -0.76 -19.21 8.70
N PRO A 32 -0.25 -20.25 9.38
CA PRO A 32 -0.41 -20.46 10.82
C PRO A 32 0.59 -19.61 11.63
N VAL A 33 0.71 -18.32 11.29
CA VAL A 33 1.62 -17.35 11.90
C VAL A 33 0.82 -16.46 12.83
N THR A 34 1.37 -16.16 14.00
CA THR A 34 0.81 -15.19 14.95
C THR A 34 1.65 -13.92 14.93
N GLU A 35 1.12 -12.81 15.44
CA GLU A 35 1.88 -11.55 15.51
C GLU A 35 3.22 -11.72 16.24
N ALA A 36 3.24 -12.49 17.32
CA ALA A 36 4.43 -12.67 18.14
C ALA A 36 5.60 -13.29 17.37
N ASN A 37 5.32 -14.24 16.47
CA ASN A 37 6.35 -14.96 15.71
C ASN A 37 6.45 -14.52 14.23
N ALA A 38 5.73 -13.45 13.85
CA ALA A 38 5.84 -12.85 12.52
C ALA A 38 7.12 -12.02 12.38
N ASP A 39 7.75 -12.11 11.23
CA ASP A 39 8.82 -11.20 10.79
C ASP A 39 8.23 -9.97 10.07
N ILE A 40 7.12 -10.17 9.35
CA ILE A 40 6.40 -9.14 8.61
C ILE A 40 4.98 -9.04 9.19
N VAL A 41 4.56 -7.83 9.55
CA VAL A 41 3.20 -7.56 10.04
C VAL A 41 2.50 -6.59 9.11
N ILE A 42 1.31 -6.98 8.64
CA ILE A 42 0.46 -6.16 7.79
C ILE A 42 -0.62 -5.53 8.66
N ILE A 43 -0.77 -4.20 8.57
CA ILE A 43 -1.83 -3.44 9.23
C ILE A 43 -2.84 -3.01 8.18
N PRO A 44 -4.06 -3.57 8.19
CA PRO A 44 -5.12 -3.14 7.29
C PRO A 44 -5.73 -1.81 7.76
N VAL A 45 -5.96 -0.90 6.80
CA VAL A 45 -6.55 0.43 7.07
C VAL A 45 -7.77 0.64 6.15
N PRO A 46 -8.99 0.34 6.61
CA PRO A 46 -10.21 0.40 5.82
C PRO A 46 -10.75 1.85 5.74
N TRP A 47 -10.13 2.67 4.90
CA TRP A 47 -10.42 4.10 4.78
C TRP A 47 -10.42 4.55 3.32
N ASP A 48 -11.49 5.24 2.90
CA ASP A 48 -11.62 5.87 1.58
C ASP A 48 -12.50 7.14 1.60
N ALA A 49 -12.61 7.78 2.77
CA ALA A 49 -13.49 8.93 2.94
C ALA A 49 -13.09 10.13 2.07
N THR A 50 -11.80 10.28 1.73
CA THR A 50 -11.28 11.36 0.89
C THR A 50 -10.99 10.95 -0.56
N ALA A 51 -11.44 9.76 -1.00
CA ALA A 51 -11.39 9.38 -2.41
C ALA A 51 -12.36 10.25 -3.23
N SER A 52 -11.89 10.80 -4.33
CA SER A 52 -12.62 11.82 -5.10
C SER A 52 -13.59 11.25 -6.15
N TYR A 53 -13.29 10.08 -6.72
CA TYR A 53 -14.04 9.52 -7.84
C TYR A 53 -14.63 8.14 -7.51
N GLY A 54 -13.83 7.08 -7.51
CA GLY A 54 -14.30 5.73 -7.17
C GLY A 54 -14.24 5.49 -5.65
N LYS A 55 -15.29 4.89 -5.09
CA LYS A 55 -15.34 4.41 -3.71
C LYS A 55 -15.23 2.90 -3.67
N GLY A 56 -14.91 2.34 -2.50
CA GLY A 56 -14.86 0.90 -2.25
C GLY A 56 -13.48 0.38 -1.91
N THR A 57 -12.43 1.20 -1.98
CA THR A 57 -11.08 0.79 -1.61
C THR A 57 -10.95 0.47 -0.13
N SER A 58 -11.82 1.01 0.73
CA SER A 58 -11.91 0.64 2.16
C SER A 58 -12.29 -0.83 2.39
N ASP A 59 -12.90 -1.50 1.42
CA ASP A 59 -13.19 -2.94 1.46
C ASP A 59 -12.03 -3.81 0.92
N GLY A 60 -11.04 -3.19 0.29
CA GLY A 60 -9.86 -3.85 -0.29
C GLY A 60 -9.13 -4.79 0.67
N PRO A 61 -8.84 -4.39 1.92
CA PRO A 61 -8.15 -5.26 2.87
C PRO A 61 -8.87 -6.58 3.16
N GLU A 62 -10.19 -6.57 3.33
CA GLU A 62 -10.99 -7.79 3.57
C GLU A 62 -11.10 -8.65 2.31
N ALA A 63 -11.26 -8.01 1.15
CA ALA A 63 -11.31 -8.70 -0.13
C ALA A 63 -9.99 -9.41 -0.46
N ILE A 64 -8.86 -8.73 -0.27
CA ILE A 64 -7.52 -9.30 -0.44
C ILE A 64 -7.27 -10.43 0.55
N LEU A 65 -7.64 -10.29 1.83
CA LEU A 65 -7.53 -11.35 2.82
C LEU A 65 -8.26 -12.62 2.35
N THR A 66 -9.48 -12.46 1.85
CA THR A 66 -10.29 -13.56 1.33
C THR A 66 -9.64 -14.20 0.09
N ALA A 67 -9.28 -13.39 -0.91
CA ALA A 67 -8.66 -13.85 -2.14
C ALA A 67 -7.29 -14.51 -1.91
N SER A 68 -6.56 -14.10 -0.88
CA SER A 68 -5.21 -14.60 -0.57
C SER A 68 -5.18 -16.11 -0.26
N THR A 69 -6.31 -16.69 0.15
CA THR A 69 -6.43 -18.13 0.41
C THR A 69 -6.46 -18.99 -0.86
N GLN A 70 -6.57 -18.36 -2.04
CA GLN A 70 -6.65 -19.05 -3.34
C GLN A 70 -5.32 -19.04 -4.10
N LEU A 71 -4.23 -18.61 -3.47
CA LEU A 71 -2.91 -18.54 -4.11
C LEU A 71 -2.14 -19.85 -3.97
N ASP A 72 -1.37 -20.19 -5.04
CA ASP A 72 -0.29 -21.14 -4.98
C ASP A 72 1.00 -20.43 -4.54
N PHE A 73 1.80 -21.07 -3.66
CA PHE A 73 2.89 -20.39 -2.94
C PHE A 73 4.29 -20.64 -3.51
N TYR A 74 4.41 -21.27 -4.67
CA TYR A 74 5.69 -21.37 -5.35
C TYR A 74 6.13 -20.00 -5.86
N HIS A 75 7.38 -19.63 -5.59
CA HIS A 75 7.96 -18.41 -6.13
C HIS A 75 9.37 -18.70 -6.69
N PRO A 76 9.65 -18.38 -7.98
CA PRO A 76 10.91 -18.76 -8.64
C PRO A 76 12.13 -18.01 -8.08
N LYS A 77 11.93 -16.88 -7.38
CA LYS A 77 12.97 -16.04 -6.80
C LYS A 77 13.16 -16.22 -5.29
N LEU A 78 12.29 -16.95 -4.63
CA LEU A 78 12.32 -17.16 -3.17
C LEU A 78 12.06 -18.63 -2.84
N GLU A 79 13.11 -19.34 -2.45
CA GLU A 79 12.98 -20.71 -2.01
C GLU A 79 12.11 -20.81 -0.77
N ASN A 80 11.21 -21.81 -0.73
CA ASN A 80 10.28 -22.04 0.36
C ASN A 80 9.48 -20.77 0.76
N ALA A 81 8.97 -20.03 -0.23
CA ALA A 81 8.24 -18.78 -0.02
C ALA A 81 7.08 -18.93 0.98
N TYR A 82 6.40 -20.10 1.01
CA TYR A 82 5.32 -20.42 1.95
C TYR A 82 5.73 -20.43 3.43
N GLN A 83 7.05 -20.40 3.73
CA GLN A 83 7.57 -20.31 5.10
C GLN A 83 7.78 -18.87 5.57
N THR A 84 7.42 -17.89 4.74
CA THR A 84 7.48 -16.47 5.14
C THR A 84 6.59 -16.21 6.35
N ALA A 85 7.19 -15.71 7.43
CA ALA A 85 6.49 -15.44 8.68
C ALA A 85 5.73 -14.10 8.60
N VAL A 86 4.58 -14.10 7.90
CA VAL A 86 3.72 -12.92 7.75
C VAL A 86 2.43 -13.08 8.54
N PHE A 87 2.02 -11.99 9.19
CA PHE A 87 0.76 -11.89 9.94
C PHE A 87 0.04 -10.61 9.57
N MET A 88 -1.27 -10.68 9.37
CA MET A 88 -2.13 -9.52 9.19
C MET A 88 -2.94 -9.30 10.45
N THR A 89 -2.91 -8.09 10.99
CA THR A 89 -3.78 -7.72 12.12
C THR A 89 -5.24 -7.69 11.66
N PRO A 90 -6.20 -7.93 12.57
CA PRO A 90 -7.62 -7.84 12.20
C PRO A 90 -7.99 -6.47 11.63
N VAL A 91 -8.86 -6.46 10.63
CA VAL A 91 -9.44 -5.21 10.12
C VAL A 91 -10.26 -4.53 11.22
N SER A 92 -10.01 -3.25 11.47
CA SER A 92 -10.71 -2.50 12.51
C SER A 92 -12.16 -2.22 12.14
N SER A 93 -13.09 -2.84 12.84
CA SER A 93 -14.53 -2.56 12.70
C SER A 93 -14.90 -1.13 13.13
N GLU A 94 -14.13 -0.55 14.05
CA GLU A 94 -14.29 0.85 14.47
C GLU A 94 -13.99 1.80 13.32
N TRP A 95 -12.81 1.68 12.71
CA TRP A 95 -12.42 2.53 11.57
C TRP A 95 -13.32 2.31 10.36
N LYS A 96 -13.74 1.08 10.10
CA LYS A 96 -14.72 0.79 9.04
C LYS A 96 -16.06 1.49 9.29
N THR A 97 -16.54 1.51 10.52
CA THR A 97 -17.78 2.20 10.90
C THR A 97 -17.63 3.72 10.76
N ILE A 98 -16.52 4.28 11.19
CA ILE A 98 -16.23 5.72 11.05
C ILE A 98 -16.16 6.10 9.57
N ASN A 99 -15.38 5.36 8.78
CA ASN A 99 -15.26 5.56 7.34
C ASN A 99 -16.62 5.57 6.64
N THR A 100 -17.46 4.55 6.87
CA THR A 100 -18.78 4.44 6.26
C THR A 100 -19.65 5.69 6.51
N LYS A 101 -19.61 6.25 7.72
CA LYS A 101 -20.35 7.47 8.03
C LYS A 101 -19.78 8.69 7.33
N LEU A 102 -18.46 8.84 7.36
CA LEU A 102 -17.79 10.00 6.79
C LEU A 102 -17.83 10.01 5.26
N CYS A 103 -17.83 8.84 4.60
CA CYS A 103 -18.03 8.74 3.16
C CYS A 103 -19.35 9.34 2.69
N ILE A 104 -20.44 9.17 3.45
CA ILE A 104 -21.76 9.75 3.11
C ILE A 104 -21.66 11.29 3.08
N GLU A 105 -21.03 11.86 4.09
CA GLU A 105 -20.84 13.31 4.19
C GLU A 105 -19.85 13.83 3.12
N ALA A 106 -18.78 13.07 2.87
CA ALA A 106 -17.78 13.40 1.86
C ALA A 106 -18.39 13.42 0.45
N ILE A 107 -19.18 12.41 0.10
CA ILE A 107 -19.86 12.35 -1.20
C ILE A 107 -20.74 13.58 -1.40
N SER A 108 -21.56 13.95 -0.41
CA SER A 108 -22.41 15.13 -0.49
C SER A 108 -21.61 16.44 -0.69
N TYR A 109 -20.46 16.51 -0.05
CA TYR A 109 -19.56 17.66 -0.18
C TYR A 109 -18.86 17.68 -1.55
N ILE A 110 -18.37 16.55 -2.03
CA ILE A 110 -17.70 16.44 -3.34
C ILE A 110 -18.71 16.80 -4.45
N ASP A 111 -19.94 16.24 -4.41
CA ASP A 111 -21.01 16.58 -5.33
C ASP A 111 -21.30 18.12 -5.34
N PHE A 112 -21.25 18.75 -4.16
CA PHE A 112 -21.43 20.22 -4.08
C PHE A 112 -20.29 20.96 -4.82
N LEU A 113 -19.03 20.53 -4.67
CA LEU A 113 -17.90 21.14 -5.38
C LEU A 113 -18.00 20.93 -6.89
N GLU A 114 -18.35 19.72 -7.34
CA GLU A 114 -18.50 19.37 -8.75
C GLU A 114 -19.62 20.18 -9.43
N ASN A 115 -20.64 20.59 -8.68
CA ASN A 115 -21.68 21.50 -9.14
C ASN A 115 -21.30 22.98 -9.06
N GLY A 116 -20.02 23.29 -8.83
CA GLY A 116 -19.48 24.65 -8.80
C GLY A 116 -19.63 25.38 -7.46
N GLY A 117 -19.95 24.66 -6.39
CA GLY A 117 -19.97 25.18 -5.03
C GLY A 117 -18.58 25.54 -4.54
N LYS A 118 -18.50 26.42 -3.55
CA LYS A 118 -17.24 26.82 -2.94
C LYS A 118 -17.27 26.58 -1.43
N LEU A 119 -16.24 25.91 -0.92
CA LEU A 119 -16.15 25.56 0.49
C LEU A 119 -16.25 26.79 1.40
N GLU A 120 -15.63 27.92 1.02
CA GLU A 120 -15.61 29.16 1.80
C GLU A 120 -17.01 29.77 1.98
N GLU A 121 -17.94 29.42 1.11
CA GLU A 121 -19.32 29.96 1.11
C GLU A 121 -20.30 29.06 1.87
N ASN A 122 -19.86 27.87 2.37
CA ASN A 122 -20.75 26.91 3.02
C ASN A 122 -20.17 26.39 4.36
N ILE A 123 -20.74 26.91 5.46
CA ILE A 123 -20.27 26.60 6.82
C ILE A 123 -20.49 25.12 7.20
N ASP A 124 -21.54 24.49 6.69
CA ASP A 124 -21.83 23.09 7.02
C ASP A 124 -20.78 22.16 6.38
N PHE A 125 -20.39 22.44 5.13
CA PHE A 125 -19.33 21.68 4.48
C PHE A 125 -17.93 21.98 5.05
N GLN A 126 -17.68 23.19 5.55
CA GLN A 126 -16.44 23.45 6.31
C GLN A 126 -16.37 22.58 7.56
N GLN A 127 -17.50 22.36 8.26
CA GLN A 127 -17.56 21.46 9.41
C GLN A 127 -17.36 19.98 8.99
N THR A 128 -17.96 19.57 7.87
CA THR A 128 -17.75 18.22 7.29
C THR A 128 -16.26 17.96 7.01
N VAL A 129 -15.60 18.87 6.30
CA VAL A 129 -14.15 18.76 6.00
C VAL A 129 -13.31 18.70 7.28
N ALA A 130 -13.63 19.54 8.26
CA ALA A 130 -12.94 19.54 9.55
C ALA A 130 -13.12 18.19 10.30
N MET A 131 -14.34 17.63 10.32
CA MET A 131 -14.66 16.37 10.96
C MET A 131 -13.92 15.19 10.29
N ILE A 132 -13.89 15.15 8.96
CA ILE A 132 -13.14 14.13 8.19
C ILE A 132 -11.65 14.25 8.48
N SER A 133 -11.11 15.46 8.46
CA SER A 133 -9.69 15.73 8.73
C SER A 133 -9.28 15.32 10.15
N GLU A 134 -10.14 15.55 11.16
CA GLU A 134 -9.90 15.12 12.54
C GLU A 134 -9.86 13.58 12.66
N ALA A 135 -10.82 12.89 12.05
CA ALA A 135 -10.87 11.44 12.05
C ALA A 135 -9.65 10.82 11.35
N GLN A 136 -9.26 11.38 10.19
CA GLN A 136 -8.09 10.94 9.44
C GLN A 136 -6.79 11.17 10.22
N HIS A 137 -6.69 12.31 10.91
CA HIS A 137 -5.55 12.57 11.80
C HIS A 137 -5.47 11.53 12.93
N ALA A 138 -6.60 11.22 13.58
CA ALA A 138 -6.65 10.21 14.65
C ALA A 138 -6.26 8.82 14.14
N MET A 139 -6.76 8.42 12.96
CA MET A 139 -6.40 7.15 12.30
C MET A 139 -4.89 7.10 12.00
N ARG A 140 -4.33 8.15 11.42
CA ARG A 140 -2.90 8.26 11.11
C ARG A 140 -2.03 8.13 12.36
N GLU A 141 -2.38 8.82 13.46
CA GLU A 141 -1.62 8.73 14.72
C GLU A 141 -1.75 7.33 15.36
N ASN A 142 -2.92 6.69 15.26
CA ASN A 142 -3.10 5.31 15.70
C ASN A 142 -2.18 4.36 14.91
N LEU A 143 -2.18 4.47 13.58
CA LEU A 143 -1.29 3.69 12.71
C LEU A 143 0.19 3.96 13.01
N ARG A 144 0.59 5.23 13.19
CA ARG A 144 1.97 5.62 13.54
C ARG A 144 2.43 4.95 14.83
N ASN A 145 1.61 5.05 15.89
CA ASN A 145 1.95 4.48 17.19
C ASN A 145 2.06 2.95 17.12
N ARG A 146 1.10 2.29 16.45
CA ARG A 146 1.11 0.84 16.27
C ARG A 146 2.32 0.37 15.44
N SER A 147 2.61 1.07 14.35
CA SER A 147 3.79 0.78 13.52
C SER A 147 5.08 0.92 14.30
N LYS A 148 5.20 1.96 15.12
CA LYS A 148 6.37 2.21 15.97
C LYS A 148 6.61 1.08 16.99
N GLU A 149 5.55 0.55 17.60
CA GLU A 149 5.64 -0.61 18.48
C GLU A 149 6.23 -1.83 17.76
N LEU A 150 5.75 -2.13 16.56
CA LEU A 150 6.18 -3.27 15.76
C LEU A 150 7.62 -3.10 15.23
N LEU A 151 7.95 -1.91 14.73
CA LEU A 151 9.30 -1.57 14.27
C LEU A 151 10.33 -1.69 15.41
N ASN A 152 9.99 -1.26 16.63
CA ASN A 152 10.84 -1.41 17.81
C ASN A 152 11.04 -2.88 18.24
N GLN A 153 10.14 -3.78 17.84
CA GLN A 153 10.30 -5.23 18.01
C GLN A 153 11.15 -5.86 16.89
N GLY A 154 11.67 -5.06 15.95
CA GLY A 154 12.47 -5.54 14.82
C GLY A 154 11.67 -6.13 13.68
N LYS A 155 10.34 -5.94 13.65
CA LYS A 155 9.48 -6.42 12.58
C LYS A 155 9.50 -5.46 11.38
N ILE A 156 9.28 -5.98 10.20
CA ILE A 156 8.96 -5.17 9.02
C ILE A 156 7.46 -4.96 9.02
N VAL A 157 7.03 -3.71 8.80
CA VAL A 157 5.61 -3.35 8.79
C VAL A 157 5.18 -3.02 7.36
N GLY A 158 4.05 -3.57 6.95
CA GLY A 158 3.33 -3.20 5.74
C GLY A 158 1.95 -2.62 6.07
N VAL A 159 1.45 -1.69 5.27
CA VAL A 159 0.07 -1.22 5.29
C VAL A 159 -0.68 -1.83 4.12
N LEU A 160 -1.86 -2.36 4.38
CA LEU A 160 -2.82 -2.73 3.35
C LEU A 160 -3.96 -1.71 3.42
N GLY A 161 -3.91 -0.74 2.53
CA GLY A 161 -4.84 0.39 2.54
C GLY A 161 -6.17 0.07 1.89
N GLY A 162 -7.04 0.94 2.16
CA GLY A 162 -7.97 1.74 1.44
C GLY A 162 -7.32 2.66 0.40
N GLU A 163 -7.71 3.93 0.43
CA GLU A 163 -7.12 4.93 -0.45
C GLU A 163 -5.65 5.25 -0.10
N HIS A 164 -4.92 5.88 -1.03
CA HIS A 164 -3.47 6.09 -0.91
C HIS A 164 -3.05 7.12 0.15
N SER A 165 -3.97 7.76 0.88
CA SER A 165 -3.62 8.59 2.05
C SER A 165 -3.25 7.79 3.29
N THR A 166 -3.64 6.50 3.34
CA THR A 166 -3.59 5.65 4.53
C THR A 166 -2.18 5.37 5.09
N PRO A 167 -1.10 5.17 4.29
CA PRO A 167 0.19 4.75 4.82
C PRO A 167 1.04 5.84 5.47
N LEU A 168 0.61 7.11 5.46
CA LEU A 168 1.41 8.22 6.01
C LEU A 168 1.84 7.99 7.46
N GLY A 169 1.00 7.35 8.29
CA GLY A 169 1.34 7.01 9.67
C GLY A 169 2.51 6.04 9.80
N LEU A 170 2.61 5.04 8.91
CA LEU A 170 3.77 4.13 8.86
C LEU A 170 5.02 4.86 8.38
N MET A 171 4.91 5.71 7.34
CA MET A 171 6.04 6.51 6.87
C MET A 171 6.59 7.42 7.97
N GLN A 172 5.72 8.02 8.79
CA GLN A 172 6.10 8.82 9.97
C GLN A 172 6.77 7.97 11.06
N ALA A 173 6.29 6.75 11.30
CA ALA A 173 6.92 5.84 12.26
C ALA A 173 8.34 5.44 11.84
N ILE A 174 8.58 5.26 10.53
CA ILE A 174 9.91 5.00 9.96
C ILE A 174 10.79 6.25 10.08
N ASP A 175 10.25 7.45 9.80
CA ASP A 175 10.96 8.72 9.98
C ASP A 175 11.42 8.92 11.43
N ASP A 176 10.60 8.52 12.41
CA ASP A 176 10.90 8.58 13.85
C ASP A 176 12.12 7.72 14.27
N LEU A 177 12.52 6.74 13.46
CA LEU A 177 13.75 5.97 13.69
C LEU A 177 15.02 6.79 13.42
N GLY A 178 14.91 7.97 12.81
CA GLY A 178 16.00 8.92 12.58
C GLY A 178 16.99 8.49 11.49
N GLN A 179 16.70 7.45 10.71
CA GLN A 179 17.54 7.01 9.60
C GLN A 179 17.03 7.60 8.29
N SER A 180 17.97 8.07 7.46
CA SER A 180 17.63 8.55 6.11
C SER A 180 17.06 7.41 5.26
N PHE A 181 15.97 7.69 4.54
CA PHE A 181 15.33 6.75 3.61
C PHE A 181 14.79 7.46 2.37
N GLY A 182 14.42 6.68 1.36
CA GLY A 182 13.66 7.15 0.20
C GLY A 182 12.37 6.37 0.05
N ILE A 183 11.47 6.92 -0.77
CA ILE A 183 10.24 6.25 -1.17
C ILE A 183 10.38 5.87 -2.65
N LEU A 184 10.07 4.61 -2.96
CA LEU A 184 9.75 4.14 -4.31
C LEU A 184 8.23 4.07 -4.41
N GLN A 185 7.64 5.00 -5.15
CA GLN A 185 6.22 5.04 -5.45
C GLN A 185 5.97 4.41 -6.82
N ILE A 186 5.07 3.44 -6.87
CA ILE A 186 4.54 2.81 -8.09
C ILE A 186 3.09 3.24 -8.19
N ASP A 187 2.72 4.02 -9.23
CA ASP A 187 1.47 4.76 -9.24
C ASP A 187 1.17 5.33 -10.63
N ALA A 188 -0.10 5.58 -10.94
CA ALA A 188 -0.49 6.40 -12.08
C ALA A 188 -0.39 7.90 -11.81
N HIS A 189 -0.51 8.30 -10.52
CA HIS A 189 -0.62 9.68 -10.07
C HIS A 189 0.63 10.10 -9.27
N ALA A 190 0.95 11.41 -9.28
CA ALA A 190 2.10 11.91 -8.54
C ALA A 190 1.82 12.12 -7.05
N ASP A 191 0.55 12.31 -6.66
CA ASP A 191 0.09 12.54 -5.28
C ASP A 191 0.80 13.71 -4.58
N LEU A 192 1.13 14.73 -5.37
CA LEU A 192 1.88 15.89 -4.95
C LEU A 192 1.01 17.15 -4.77
N ARG A 193 -0.30 17.01 -4.70
CA ARG A 193 -1.20 18.12 -4.40
C ARG A 193 -1.07 18.54 -2.94
N ASP A 194 -0.99 19.85 -2.65
CA ASP A 194 -0.92 20.38 -1.27
C ASP A 194 -2.19 20.03 -0.47
N ALA A 195 -3.35 20.14 -1.12
CA ALA A 195 -4.62 19.62 -0.69
C ALA A 195 -5.46 19.28 -1.92
N TYR A 196 -6.39 18.36 -1.78
CA TYR A 196 -7.33 18.05 -2.85
C TYR A 196 -8.75 18.11 -2.30
N GLU A 197 -9.63 18.82 -3.00
CA GLU A 197 -11.02 19.05 -2.57
C GLU A 197 -11.15 19.57 -1.13
N GLY A 198 -10.20 20.38 -0.65
CA GLY A 198 -10.17 20.89 0.71
C GLY A 198 -9.61 19.94 1.76
N PHE A 199 -9.33 18.68 1.40
CA PHE A 199 -8.69 17.70 2.29
C PHE A 199 -7.16 17.83 2.21
N GLU A 200 -6.51 18.22 3.30
CA GLU A 200 -5.04 18.29 3.37
C GLU A 200 -4.40 16.89 3.26
N GLN A 201 -5.06 15.88 3.79
CA GLN A 201 -4.67 14.50 3.65
C GLN A 201 -5.70 13.80 2.76
N SER A 202 -5.34 13.52 1.52
CA SER A 202 -6.16 12.81 0.56
C SER A 202 -5.29 11.81 -0.21
N HIS A 203 -5.92 10.91 -0.96
CA HIS A 203 -5.23 10.03 -1.89
C HIS A 203 -4.26 10.81 -2.80
N ALA A 204 -4.65 11.99 -3.32
CA ALA A 204 -3.84 12.82 -4.21
C ALA A 204 -2.76 13.68 -3.50
N SER A 205 -2.59 13.54 -2.17
CA SER A 205 -1.72 14.42 -1.36
C SER A 205 -0.69 13.68 -0.51
N ILE A 206 -0.64 12.35 -0.55
CA ILE A 206 0.22 11.55 0.33
C ILE A 206 1.70 11.90 0.16
N MET A 207 2.19 12.01 -1.08
CA MET A 207 3.59 12.28 -1.35
C MET A 207 3.97 13.73 -1.06
N PHE A 208 3.04 14.69 -1.26
CA PHE A 208 3.22 16.07 -0.80
C PHE A 208 3.39 16.11 0.72
N ASN A 209 2.51 15.44 1.46
CA ASN A 209 2.57 15.35 2.92
C ASN A 209 3.84 14.64 3.41
N ALA A 210 4.31 13.60 2.71
CA ALA A 210 5.57 12.95 3.01
C ALA A 210 6.75 13.90 2.84
N LEU A 211 6.83 14.62 1.72
CA LEU A 211 7.90 15.60 1.46
C LEU A 211 7.92 16.76 2.46
N LYS A 212 6.74 17.21 2.91
CA LYS A 212 6.54 18.32 3.86
C LYS A 212 6.88 17.93 5.29
N ASN A 213 6.52 16.71 5.70
CA ASN A 213 6.51 16.34 7.12
C ASN A 213 7.63 15.38 7.54
N LEU A 214 8.22 14.58 6.61
CA LEU A 214 9.24 13.60 6.94
C LEU A 214 10.65 14.20 6.85
N LYS A 215 11.31 14.31 7.98
CA LYS A 215 12.62 14.99 8.08
C LYS A 215 13.77 14.18 7.49
N ASN A 216 13.65 12.85 7.56
CA ASN A 216 14.68 11.93 7.10
C ASN A 216 14.41 11.38 5.68
N LEU A 217 13.33 11.83 5.03
CA LEU A 217 13.03 11.51 3.64
C LEU A 217 14.01 12.25 2.73
N SER A 218 14.95 11.51 2.15
CA SER A 218 16.01 12.05 1.28
C SER A 218 15.66 12.04 -0.19
N ARG A 219 14.78 11.15 -0.63
CA ARG A 219 14.43 10.97 -2.04
C ARG A 219 13.02 10.40 -2.19
N LEU A 220 12.27 10.92 -3.16
CA LEU A 220 11.06 10.31 -3.69
C LEU A 220 11.33 9.90 -5.14
N VAL A 221 11.19 8.63 -5.45
CA VAL A 221 11.30 8.09 -6.81
C VAL A 221 9.93 7.57 -7.21
N GLN A 222 9.34 8.18 -8.24
CA GLN A 222 8.00 7.87 -8.74
C GLN A 222 8.12 7.13 -10.08
N VAL A 223 7.32 6.08 -10.26
CA VAL A 223 7.38 5.19 -11.44
C VAL A 223 5.97 4.91 -11.95
N GLY A 224 5.72 5.26 -13.21
CA GLY A 224 4.44 4.97 -13.88
C GLY A 224 3.49 6.15 -13.97
N ILE A 225 3.90 7.32 -13.48
CA ILE A 225 3.07 8.53 -13.45
C ILE A 225 2.63 8.91 -14.86
N ARG A 226 1.31 9.09 -15.05
CA ARG A 226 0.72 9.34 -16.36
C ARG A 226 -0.51 10.26 -16.35
N ASP A 227 -1.08 10.52 -15.15
CA ASP A 227 -2.06 11.58 -14.93
C ASP A 227 -1.54 12.51 -13.83
N ILE A 228 -1.28 13.77 -14.19
CA ILE A 228 -0.56 14.72 -13.33
C ILE A 228 -0.94 16.15 -13.65
N ALA A 229 -1.11 16.98 -12.62
CA ALA A 229 -1.37 18.40 -12.80
C ALA A 229 -0.08 19.21 -13.00
N GLN A 230 -0.20 20.38 -13.68
CA GLN A 230 0.94 21.27 -13.91
C GLN A 230 1.65 21.71 -12.63
N SER A 231 0.89 21.97 -11.55
CA SER A 231 1.46 22.37 -10.26
C SER A 231 2.34 21.29 -9.63
N GLU A 232 2.02 20.02 -9.86
CA GLU A 232 2.83 18.88 -9.39
C GLU A 232 4.12 18.76 -10.20
N VAL A 233 4.06 18.97 -11.53
CA VAL A 233 5.25 19.06 -12.39
C VAL A 233 6.16 20.20 -11.95
N ASP A 234 5.60 21.36 -11.61
CA ASP A 234 6.37 22.51 -11.12
C ASP A 234 7.05 22.19 -9.77
N LEU A 235 6.38 21.45 -8.89
CA LEU A 235 6.97 20.95 -7.65
C LEU A 235 8.13 19.99 -7.92
N ILE A 236 7.94 19.01 -8.81
CA ILE A 236 9.00 18.07 -9.22
C ILE A 236 10.23 18.85 -9.71
N ASN A 237 10.03 19.80 -10.62
CA ASN A 237 11.12 20.60 -11.22
C ASN A 237 11.83 21.47 -10.18
N SER A 238 11.11 22.01 -9.21
CA SER A 238 11.67 22.87 -8.16
C SER A 238 12.25 22.11 -6.97
N SER A 239 12.10 20.77 -6.92
CA SER A 239 12.53 19.92 -5.80
C SER A 239 14.05 19.78 -5.64
N ASN A 240 14.86 20.39 -6.50
CA ASN A 240 16.32 20.23 -6.57
C ASN A 240 16.76 18.75 -6.63
N GLY A 241 15.99 17.95 -7.35
CA GLY A 241 16.23 16.52 -7.53
C GLY A 241 15.80 15.65 -6.34
N LYS A 242 15.15 16.20 -5.33
CA LYS A 242 14.58 15.39 -4.24
C LYS A 242 13.47 14.46 -4.73
N VAL A 243 12.72 14.90 -5.74
CA VAL A 243 11.73 14.09 -6.47
C VAL A 243 12.31 13.72 -7.84
N ARG A 244 12.27 12.42 -8.14
CA ARG A 244 12.63 11.89 -9.48
C ARG A 244 11.47 11.06 -10.00
N THR A 245 10.85 11.52 -11.07
CA THR A 245 9.69 10.86 -11.69
C THR A 245 10.13 10.19 -12.99
N PHE A 246 9.72 8.94 -13.14
CA PHE A 246 9.80 8.16 -14.37
C PHE A 246 8.38 8.04 -14.93
N PHE A 247 8.04 8.91 -15.85
CA PHE A 247 6.71 8.92 -16.47
C PHE A 247 6.48 7.67 -17.32
N ASP A 248 5.26 7.13 -17.29
CA ASP A 248 4.91 5.92 -18.04
C ASP A 248 5.21 6.06 -19.53
N TRP A 249 4.83 7.20 -20.13
CA TRP A 249 5.07 7.45 -21.55
C TRP A 249 6.57 7.52 -21.88
N GLU A 250 7.44 8.09 -21.02
CA GLU A 250 8.91 8.11 -21.23
C GLU A 250 9.50 6.70 -21.16
N LEU A 251 9.02 5.88 -20.21
CA LEU A 251 9.44 4.49 -20.08
C LEU A 251 9.04 3.66 -21.31
N LYS A 252 7.81 3.89 -21.83
CA LYS A 252 7.32 3.23 -23.06
C LYS A 252 8.10 3.68 -24.27
N GLU A 253 8.35 5.00 -24.45
CA GLU A 253 9.17 5.54 -25.51
C GLU A 253 10.60 4.96 -25.47
N GLY A 254 11.19 4.88 -24.29
CA GLY A 254 12.48 4.20 -24.09
C GLY A 254 12.46 2.77 -24.60
N SER A 255 11.42 2.02 -24.30
CA SER A 255 11.24 0.64 -24.76
C SER A 255 11.09 0.56 -26.29
N TYR A 256 10.37 1.49 -26.92
CA TYR A 256 10.19 1.54 -28.38
C TYR A 256 11.51 1.89 -29.11
N THR A 257 12.42 2.58 -28.44
CA THR A 257 13.75 2.92 -28.98
C THR A 257 14.84 1.91 -28.61
N GLY A 258 14.44 0.76 -28.01
CA GLY A 258 15.34 -0.38 -27.78
C GLY A 258 15.92 -0.47 -26.37
N LYS A 259 15.55 0.42 -25.44
CA LYS A 259 15.93 0.33 -24.03
C LYS A 259 15.10 -0.76 -23.35
N THR A 260 15.75 -1.78 -22.86
CA THR A 260 15.06 -2.88 -22.17
C THR A 260 14.48 -2.44 -20.83
N TRP A 261 13.41 -3.11 -20.37
CA TRP A 261 12.88 -2.87 -19.01
C TRP A 261 13.95 -3.07 -17.92
N ALA A 262 14.85 -4.06 -18.11
CA ALA A 262 15.95 -4.28 -17.18
C ALA A 262 16.87 -3.06 -17.03
N GLN A 263 17.22 -2.39 -18.13
CA GLN A 263 18.02 -1.16 -18.10
C GLN A 263 17.29 -0.01 -17.43
N GLN A 264 15.97 0.13 -17.67
CA GLN A 264 15.15 1.15 -17.03
C GLN A 264 15.03 0.90 -15.52
N VAL A 265 14.85 -0.34 -15.11
CA VAL A 265 14.83 -0.73 -13.69
C VAL A 265 16.16 -0.44 -13.00
N ASP A 266 17.28 -0.70 -13.64
CA ASP A 266 18.60 -0.37 -13.07
C ASP A 266 18.71 1.15 -12.83
N GLU A 267 18.27 1.99 -13.78
CA GLU A 267 18.25 3.46 -13.64
C GLU A 267 17.30 3.93 -12.52
N ILE A 268 16.13 3.31 -12.37
CA ILE A 268 15.19 3.62 -11.29
C ILE A 268 15.84 3.31 -9.94
N ILE A 269 16.44 2.13 -9.81
CA ILE A 269 17.05 1.68 -8.56
C ILE A 269 18.27 2.57 -8.21
N GLU A 270 19.05 3.02 -9.17
CA GLU A 270 20.19 3.94 -8.95
C GLU A 270 19.77 5.25 -8.26
N GLN A 271 18.53 5.71 -8.46
CA GLN A 271 18.02 6.91 -7.80
C GLN A 271 17.67 6.72 -6.31
N LEU A 272 17.52 5.49 -5.86
CA LEU A 272 17.10 5.17 -4.51
C LEU A 272 18.28 5.19 -3.51
N PRO A 273 18.09 5.67 -2.26
CA PRO A 273 19.09 5.57 -1.20
C PRO A 273 19.19 4.14 -0.62
N GLN A 274 20.00 3.97 0.42
CA GLN A 274 20.22 2.67 1.05
C GLN A 274 18.97 2.07 1.70
N ASN A 275 18.15 2.88 2.38
CA ASN A 275 16.89 2.44 2.97
C ASN A 275 15.73 2.89 2.07
N VAL A 276 14.84 1.99 1.72
CA VAL A 276 13.75 2.24 0.77
C VAL A 276 12.42 1.81 1.38
N TYR A 277 11.47 2.71 1.40
CA TYR A 277 10.06 2.42 1.59
C TYR A 277 9.41 2.18 0.22
N VAL A 278 8.63 1.13 0.07
CA VAL A 278 7.91 0.85 -1.19
C VAL A 278 6.45 1.23 -1.01
N SER A 279 5.98 2.21 -1.77
CA SER A 279 4.57 2.61 -1.82
C SER A 279 3.98 2.15 -3.15
N PHE A 280 2.99 1.29 -3.08
CA PHE A 280 2.39 0.68 -4.26
C PHE A 280 0.89 0.99 -4.32
N ASP A 281 0.52 1.93 -5.21
CA ASP A 281 -0.83 2.11 -5.67
C ASP A 281 -1.13 1.09 -6.78
N ILE A 282 -2.23 0.36 -6.64
CA ILE A 282 -2.58 -0.68 -7.61
C ILE A 282 -2.90 -0.10 -9.00
N ASP A 283 -3.28 1.18 -9.08
CA ASP A 283 -3.57 1.86 -10.35
C ASP A 283 -2.30 2.17 -11.17
N GLY A 284 -1.11 2.01 -10.57
CA GLY A 284 0.15 1.94 -11.31
C GLY A 284 0.18 0.82 -12.35
N LEU A 285 -0.62 -0.24 -12.13
CA LEU A 285 -0.86 -1.30 -13.11
C LEU A 285 -1.79 -0.81 -14.22
N SER A 286 -1.89 -1.60 -15.30
CA SER A 286 -2.85 -1.31 -16.35
C SER A 286 -4.28 -1.58 -15.89
N PRO A 287 -5.28 -0.76 -16.31
CA PRO A 287 -6.65 -0.82 -15.79
C PRO A 287 -7.37 -2.16 -15.94
N GLU A 288 -6.97 -2.99 -16.90
CA GLU A 288 -7.54 -4.33 -17.05
C GLU A 288 -7.17 -5.27 -15.88
N LEU A 289 -6.16 -4.93 -15.08
CA LEU A 289 -5.77 -5.69 -13.89
C LEU A 289 -6.54 -5.27 -12.65
N CYS A 290 -6.89 -3.98 -12.53
CA CYS A 290 -7.68 -3.46 -11.43
C CYS A 290 -8.68 -2.41 -11.94
N PRO A 291 -9.74 -2.82 -12.66
CA PRO A 291 -10.70 -1.89 -13.28
C PRO A 291 -11.56 -1.11 -12.28
N ASN A 292 -11.69 -1.59 -11.04
CA ASN A 292 -12.53 -0.96 -10.02
C ASN A 292 -11.75 -0.07 -9.05
N THR A 293 -10.41 0.09 -9.23
CA THR A 293 -9.63 1.04 -8.42
C THR A 293 -10.24 2.46 -8.49
N GLY A 294 -9.94 3.30 -7.47
CA GLY A 294 -10.57 4.62 -7.34
C GLY A 294 -10.43 5.50 -8.58
N THR A 295 -9.25 5.55 -9.19
CA THR A 295 -8.92 6.45 -10.31
C THR A 295 -8.12 5.72 -11.40
N PRO A 296 -8.72 4.76 -12.13
CA PRO A 296 -8.01 4.00 -13.15
C PRO A 296 -7.60 4.90 -14.33
N VAL A 297 -6.34 4.80 -14.76
CA VAL A 297 -5.79 5.56 -15.89
C VAL A 297 -5.26 4.63 -16.96
N ALA A 298 -5.58 4.86 -18.23
CA ALA A 298 -5.08 4.06 -19.36
C ALA A 298 -3.55 4.11 -19.46
N GLY A 299 -2.90 3.00 -19.81
CA GLY A 299 -1.46 2.79 -19.79
C GLY A 299 -1.05 1.91 -18.59
N GLY A 300 0.11 2.15 -18.02
CA GLY A 300 0.59 1.44 -16.83
C GLY A 300 1.31 0.13 -17.12
N PHE A 301 1.57 -0.61 -16.05
CA PHE A 301 2.40 -1.80 -16.06
C PHE A 301 1.58 -3.09 -16.03
N LYS A 302 2.20 -4.16 -16.55
CA LYS A 302 1.78 -5.51 -16.21
C LYS A 302 2.34 -5.88 -14.84
N LEU A 303 1.68 -6.82 -14.16
CA LEU A 303 2.09 -7.26 -12.83
C LEU A 303 3.54 -7.78 -12.83
N GLU A 304 3.96 -8.49 -13.88
CA GLU A 304 5.31 -9.05 -14.00
C GLU A 304 6.38 -7.97 -14.17
N GLU A 305 6.06 -6.82 -14.75
CA GLU A 305 7.00 -5.70 -14.86
C GLU A 305 7.31 -5.12 -13.48
N ILE A 306 6.28 -4.97 -12.65
CA ILE A 306 6.44 -4.50 -11.26
C ILE A 306 7.12 -5.56 -10.40
N ASN A 307 6.74 -6.83 -10.52
CA ASN A 307 7.43 -7.92 -9.84
C ASN A 307 8.93 -7.92 -10.15
N TYR A 308 9.31 -7.72 -11.41
CA TYR A 308 10.72 -7.60 -11.80
C TYR A 308 11.42 -6.44 -11.09
N LEU A 309 10.82 -5.25 -11.05
CA LEU A 309 11.35 -4.08 -10.34
C LEU A 309 11.55 -4.38 -8.85
N LEU A 310 10.53 -4.95 -8.18
CA LEU A 310 10.57 -5.26 -6.75
C LEU A 310 11.68 -6.27 -6.40
N PHE A 311 11.83 -7.34 -7.19
CA PHE A 311 12.89 -8.32 -6.95
C PHE A 311 14.29 -7.77 -7.28
N LYS A 312 14.43 -6.93 -8.30
CA LYS A 312 15.70 -6.24 -8.56
C LYS A 312 16.06 -5.27 -7.43
N LEU A 313 15.09 -4.57 -6.86
CA LEU A 313 15.30 -3.77 -5.66
C LEU A 313 15.74 -4.66 -4.48
N ALA A 314 15.06 -5.78 -4.25
CA ALA A 314 15.40 -6.72 -3.17
C ALA A 314 16.84 -7.26 -3.28
N GLU A 315 17.33 -7.46 -4.50
CA GLU A 315 18.67 -8.00 -4.82
C GLU A 315 19.75 -6.89 -4.95
N SER A 316 19.38 -5.60 -4.88
CA SER A 316 20.28 -4.46 -5.12
C SER A 316 21.24 -4.12 -3.98
N GLY A 317 21.14 -4.79 -2.84
CA GLY A 317 21.87 -4.46 -1.62
C GLY A 317 21.25 -3.31 -0.79
N ARG A 318 20.17 -2.69 -1.27
CA ARG A 318 19.38 -1.74 -0.49
C ARG A 318 18.50 -2.48 0.51
N LYS A 319 18.06 -1.79 1.57
CA LYS A 319 17.19 -2.34 2.59
C LYS A 319 15.78 -1.83 2.40
N ILE A 320 14.81 -2.72 2.21
CA ILE A 320 13.38 -2.38 2.26
C ILE A 320 12.98 -2.25 3.73
N VAL A 321 12.56 -1.03 4.14
CA VAL A 321 12.29 -0.70 5.55
C VAL A 321 10.81 -0.74 5.91
N GLY A 322 9.93 -0.78 4.93
CA GLY A 322 8.48 -0.86 5.07
C GLY A 322 7.84 -0.76 3.69
N PHE A 323 6.55 -1.00 3.62
CA PHE A 323 5.81 -0.95 2.34
C PHE A 323 4.32 -0.74 2.57
N ASP A 324 3.62 -0.41 1.49
CA ASP A 324 2.17 -0.43 1.43
C ASP A 324 1.65 -0.94 0.08
N LEU A 325 0.38 -1.32 0.08
CA LEU A 325 -0.42 -1.57 -1.11
C LEU A 325 -1.79 -0.93 -0.90
N ASN A 326 -2.20 -0.04 -1.82
CA ASN A 326 -3.40 0.75 -1.71
C ASN A 326 -4.27 0.68 -2.97
N GLU A 327 -5.46 1.29 -2.89
CA GLU A 327 -6.42 1.54 -3.96
C GLU A 327 -7.02 0.28 -4.60
N VAL A 328 -6.91 -0.88 -3.95
CA VAL A 328 -7.62 -2.08 -4.39
C VAL A 328 -9.08 -1.98 -3.95
N ALA A 329 -10.01 -1.85 -4.91
CA ALA A 329 -11.43 -1.91 -4.65
C ALA A 329 -12.02 -3.20 -5.23
N PRO A 330 -12.77 -3.99 -4.45
CA PRO A 330 -13.42 -5.18 -4.98
C PRO A 330 -14.52 -4.77 -5.98
N GLY A 331 -14.64 -5.50 -7.09
CA GLY A 331 -15.74 -5.35 -8.02
C GLY A 331 -17.09 -5.76 -7.39
N SER A 332 -18.18 -5.25 -7.95
CA SER A 332 -19.54 -5.64 -7.53
C SER A 332 -19.95 -7.02 -8.05
N ASP A 333 -19.39 -7.43 -9.18
CA ASP A 333 -19.83 -8.61 -9.94
C ASP A 333 -18.80 -9.74 -9.95
N ASP A 334 -17.55 -9.45 -9.55
CA ASP A 334 -16.47 -10.42 -9.50
C ASP A 334 -15.44 -10.04 -8.41
N ASP A 335 -14.49 -10.93 -8.18
CA ASP A 335 -13.38 -10.77 -7.21
C ASP A 335 -12.02 -10.57 -7.92
N TRP A 336 -12.03 -10.11 -9.18
CA TRP A 336 -10.81 -9.98 -10.00
C TRP A 336 -9.80 -9.00 -9.39
N ASP A 337 -10.21 -7.80 -8.99
CA ASP A 337 -9.32 -6.80 -8.36
C ASP A 337 -8.73 -7.33 -7.06
N ALA A 338 -9.53 -8.00 -6.23
CA ALA A 338 -9.05 -8.65 -5.01
C ALA A 338 -8.03 -9.76 -5.31
N ASN A 339 -8.26 -10.52 -6.38
CA ASN A 339 -7.37 -11.58 -6.84
C ASN A 339 -6.03 -11.01 -7.32
N VAL A 340 -6.04 -9.93 -8.09
CA VAL A 340 -4.83 -9.21 -8.52
C VAL A 340 -4.13 -8.58 -7.32
N GLY A 341 -4.88 -7.91 -6.44
CA GLY A 341 -4.35 -7.29 -5.21
C GLY A 341 -3.66 -8.32 -4.30
N ALA A 342 -4.25 -9.50 -4.12
CA ALA A 342 -3.66 -10.58 -3.33
C ALA A 342 -2.34 -11.08 -3.94
N ARG A 343 -2.22 -11.14 -5.27
CA ARG A 343 -0.99 -11.52 -5.97
C ARG A 343 0.07 -10.42 -5.92
N ALA A 344 -0.33 -9.17 -6.07
CA ALA A 344 0.54 -8.02 -5.91
C ALA A 344 1.13 -7.98 -4.49
N LEU A 345 0.28 -8.13 -3.47
CA LEU A 345 0.72 -8.22 -2.08
C LEU A 345 1.64 -9.41 -1.82
N TRP A 346 1.32 -10.58 -2.37
CA TRP A 346 2.19 -11.77 -2.24
C TRP A 346 3.58 -11.53 -2.82
N ASN A 347 3.67 -10.99 -4.04
CA ASN A 347 4.96 -10.70 -4.68
C ASN A 347 5.74 -9.61 -3.92
N LEU A 348 5.05 -8.58 -3.41
CA LEU A 348 5.66 -7.55 -2.58
C LEU A 348 6.23 -8.15 -1.28
N ILE A 349 5.46 -8.98 -0.57
CA ILE A 349 5.92 -9.71 0.63
C ILE A 349 7.10 -10.63 0.29
N CYS A 350 7.04 -11.38 -0.81
CA CYS A 350 8.15 -12.24 -1.25
C CYS A 350 9.43 -11.43 -1.55
N SER A 351 9.31 -10.25 -2.16
CA SER A 351 10.45 -9.38 -2.43
C SER A 351 11.07 -8.85 -1.12
N VAL A 352 10.24 -8.44 -0.17
CA VAL A 352 10.66 -8.00 1.17
C VAL A 352 11.35 -9.13 1.94
N GLU A 353 10.80 -10.34 1.91
CA GLU A 353 11.41 -11.50 2.56
C GLU A 353 12.72 -11.90 1.89
N LYS A 354 12.79 -11.86 0.55
CA LYS A 354 14.05 -12.06 -0.18
C LYS A 354 15.13 -11.07 0.25
N ASN A 355 14.77 -9.78 0.32
CA ASN A 355 15.66 -8.72 0.78
C ASN A 355 16.14 -8.98 2.22
N ARG A 356 15.22 -9.32 3.13
CA ARG A 356 15.54 -9.65 4.52
C ARG A 356 16.52 -10.83 4.63
N ARG A 357 16.27 -11.94 3.89
CA ARG A 357 17.15 -13.11 3.90
C ARG A 357 18.54 -12.78 3.39
N LEU A 358 18.65 -12.00 2.32
CA LEU A 358 19.94 -11.56 1.77
C LEU A 358 20.73 -10.71 2.77
N LEU A 359 20.08 -9.75 3.44
CA LEU A 359 20.72 -8.89 4.42
C LEU A 359 21.16 -9.64 5.69
N LEU A 360 20.45 -10.70 6.06
CA LEU A 360 20.77 -11.55 7.21
C LEU A 360 21.69 -12.72 6.85
N ASN A 361 22.13 -12.86 5.59
CA ASN A 361 22.88 -14.02 5.07
C ASN A 361 22.19 -15.36 5.33
N LEU A 362 20.85 -15.41 5.19
CA LEU A 362 20.01 -16.58 5.37
C LEU A 362 19.64 -17.27 4.03
N CYS A 363 20.36 -16.98 2.96
CA CYS A 363 20.14 -17.54 1.63
C CYS A 363 21.05 -18.74 1.36
#